data_2787583f2234f39f2e81ad6df0ef0f74
#
_entry.id   2787583f2234f39f2e81ad6df0ef0f74
#
_cell.length_a   1.000
_cell.length_b   1.000
_cell.length_c   1.000
_cell.angle_alpha   90.00
_cell.angle_beta   90.00
_cell.angle_gamma   90.00
#
_symmetry.space_group_name_H-M   'P 1'
#
loop_
_entity.id
_entity.type
_entity.pdbx_description
1 polymer ?
#
loop_
_entity_poly.entity_id
_entity_poly.type
_entity_poly.pdbx_seq_one_letter_code
_entity_poly.pdbx_strand_id
1 'polypeptide(L)'
;MTEKLQRLELTWPGKEDRFNPEPRILLEDKKKSYSRSAEQTDLLDSAVRPTFDNMLIHGDNLLALKALEQDYSGKIKCIYIDPPYNTGNAFEHYDDGLEHSIWLSLMRDRLEILKRLLAEDGSIFIQLDDNEIHYCKVLCDEIFGRNNFITNLIWHKKRGKDNSSRYFSTTHDHILVYAKDATKYYINRIELDESTKKAYSNPDQDPRGDYRILGLWARQQGGSEYEYTMKDGKFFSKRLWLVNKETMQRLEEEKRIVVKGNNLYRKLFLYENKGSIPETIWIGVSNNANAKDELKKLFGNQNLFDTPKPEALIARILSIASNPGDLVLDSFLGSGTTAAVAQKMGRRWIGVEMGDHVYTHCIPRLKKVIDGEDQGGITKAVNWQGGGGFKFYELASSLIVTDKYGQQIISKEYNADMLAEAMCKILGYRYKPDKEIYWKQGFSSEKNFIYTTTMSLQESSLDRLAEEIGDNNLLICCSAFVGNSRIYPNISVKKIPAAILKKCEWGREGYPLNLRNYHPTDEEFEFEEE
;
A
#
# COMPACT_ATOMS: atom_id res chain seq x y z
N MET A 1 -25.50 1.96 33.35
CA MET A 1 -24.82 0.72 32.91
C MET A 1 -24.69 0.79 31.42
N THR A 2 -23.51 1.12 30.92
CA THR A 2 -23.23 1.10 29.48
C THR A 2 -23.14 -0.35 29.06
N GLU A 3 -24.09 -0.81 28.24
CA GLU A 3 -23.99 -2.11 27.58
C GLU A 3 -22.61 -2.20 26.89
N LYS A 4 -21.75 -3.10 27.39
CA LYS A 4 -20.56 -3.52 26.65
C LYS A 4 -21.08 -4.21 25.40
N LEU A 5 -21.01 -3.52 24.26
CA LEU A 5 -21.20 -4.14 22.96
C LEU A 5 -20.24 -5.34 22.88
N GLN A 6 -20.79 -6.55 22.84
CA GLN A 6 -20.02 -7.77 22.64
C GLN A 6 -19.37 -7.69 21.27
N ARG A 7 -18.04 -7.55 21.23
CA ARG A 7 -17.25 -7.59 19.99
C ARG A 7 -16.66 -8.99 19.85
N LEU A 8 -16.68 -9.51 18.63
CA LEU A 8 -15.83 -10.65 18.29
C LEU A 8 -14.38 -10.17 18.34
N GLU A 9 -13.57 -10.81 19.11
CA GLU A 9 -12.18 -10.46 19.36
C GLU A 9 -11.29 -11.69 19.28
N LEU A 10 -10.16 -11.58 18.59
CA LEU A 10 -9.12 -12.58 18.56
C LEU A 10 -8.14 -12.30 19.69
N THR A 11 -7.89 -13.28 20.57
CA THR A 11 -6.95 -13.16 21.69
C THR A 11 -5.77 -14.08 21.48
N TRP A 12 -4.55 -13.59 21.74
CA TRP A 12 -3.32 -14.37 21.69
C TRP A 12 -2.32 -13.87 22.74
N PRO A 13 -1.33 -14.67 23.16
CA PRO A 13 -0.26 -14.23 24.02
C PRO A 13 0.51 -13.04 23.45
N GLY A 14 0.70 -11.98 24.23
CA GLY A 14 1.35 -10.75 23.78
C GLY A 14 0.47 -9.77 23.00
N LYS A 15 -0.86 -9.98 22.90
CA LYS A 15 -1.76 -9.02 22.23
C LYS A 15 -1.71 -7.63 22.85
N GLU A 16 -1.59 -7.55 24.15
CA GLU A 16 -1.52 -6.28 24.88
C GLU A 16 -0.11 -5.65 24.90
N ASP A 17 0.90 -6.41 24.50
CA ASP A 17 2.27 -5.91 24.40
C ASP A 17 2.39 -5.03 23.16
N ARG A 18 2.32 -3.72 23.39
CA ARG A 18 2.36 -2.71 22.32
C ARG A 18 3.77 -2.17 22.17
N PHE A 19 4.40 -2.54 21.07
CA PHE A 19 5.66 -1.92 20.68
C PHE A 19 5.42 -0.48 20.20
N ASN A 20 6.13 0.48 20.79
CA ASN A 20 6.11 1.88 20.37
C ASN A 20 7.41 2.24 19.66
N PRO A 21 7.50 2.00 18.34
CA PRO A 21 8.74 2.16 17.58
C PRO A 21 9.21 3.62 17.55
N GLU A 22 10.51 3.80 17.60
CA GLU A 22 11.13 5.10 17.38
C GLU A 22 10.91 5.58 15.94
N PRO A 23 10.57 6.85 15.71
CA PRO A 23 10.45 7.40 14.37
C PRO A 23 11.85 7.70 13.82
N ARG A 24 12.47 6.70 13.20
CA ARG A 24 13.78 6.85 12.57
C ARG A 24 13.71 7.81 11.37
N ILE A 25 14.84 8.41 11.01
CA ILE A 25 14.97 9.23 9.82
C ILE A 25 15.39 8.37 8.63
N LEU A 26 15.04 8.83 7.43
CA LEU A 26 15.38 8.20 6.16
C LEU A 26 16.58 8.94 5.54
N LEU A 27 17.68 8.24 5.36
CA LEU A 27 18.92 8.79 4.81
C LEU A 27 19.01 8.49 3.31
N GLU A 28 18.93 9.50 2.45
CA GLU A 28 19.05 9.33 1.01
C GLU A 28 20.47 8.94 0.62
N ASP A 29 20.64 7.77 -0.01
CA ASP A 29 21.88 7.39 -0.69
C ASP A 29 21.80 7.79 -2.17
N LYS A 30 22.40 8.93 -2.49
CA LYS A 30 22.41 9.48 -3.85
C LYS A 30 23.13 8.60 -4.87
N LYS A 31 24.05 7.70 -4.43
CA LYS A 31 24.78 6.79 -5.33
C LYS A 31 23.91 5.62 -5.76
N LYS A 32 22.95 5.23 -4.92
CA LYS A 32 22.01 4.14 -5.19
C LYS A 32 20.71 4.66 -5.79
N SER A 33 20.36 5.93 -5.59
CA SER A 33 19.26 6.60 -6.27
C SER A 33 19.49 6.60 -7.78
N TYR A 34 18.41 6.49 -8.57
CA TYR A 34 18.51 6.37 -10.02
C TYR A 34 17.38 7.09 -10.74
N SER A 35 17.70 7.79 -11.82
CA SER A 35 16.70 8.44 -12.68
C SER A 35 17.21 8.56 -14.11
N ARG A 36 16.27 8.47 -15.06
CA ARG A 36 16.49 8.76 -16.47
C ARG A 36 15.51 9.85 -16.87
N SER A 37 16.03 10.98 -17.41
CA SER A 37 15.19 12.11 -17.80
C SER A 37 14.30 11.77 -18.99
N ALA A 38 13.13 12.38 -19.01
CA ALA A 38 12.15 12.22 -20.08
C ALA A 38 12.64 12.75 -21.45
N GLU A 39 13.64 13.63 -21.47
CA GLU A 39 14.22 14.21 -22.70
C GLU A 39 14.94 13.19 -23.58
N GLN A 40 15.23 12.00 -23.06
CA GLN A 40 15.85 10.89 -23.80
C GLN A 40 14.86 9.88 -24.37
N THR A 41 13.59 10.05 -24.11
CA THR A 41 12.50 9.24 -24.69
C THR A 41 11.59 10.15 -25.48
N ASP A 42 11.29 9.80 -26.73
CA ASP A 42 10.26 10.45 -27.54
C ASP A 42 8.91 10.27 -26.84
N LEU A 43 8.57 11.22 -25.94
CA LEU A 43 7.40 11.20 -25.07
C LEU A 43 6.09 11.38 -25.82
N LEU A 44 6.12 11.56 -27.13
CA LEU A 44 4.93 11.85 -27.94
C LEU A 44 3.99 10.65 -28.14
N ASP A 45 4.48 9.41 -27.94
CA ASP A 45 3.68 8.19 -28.16
C ASP A 45 3.38 7.37 -26.90
N SER A 46 3.90 7.73 -25.72
CA SER A 46 3.64 6.97 -24.50
C SER A 46 2.36 7.46 -23.80
N ALA A 47 1.35 6.59 -23.70
CA ALA A 47 0.13 6.85 -22.93
C ALA A 47 0.39 6.96 -21.42
N VAL A 48 1.55 6.54 -20.93
CA VAL A 48 1.94 6.49 -19.52
C VAL A 48 3.03 7.51 -19.23
N ARG A 49 2.77 8.43 -18.28
CA ARG A 49 3.77 9.41 -17.82
C ARG A 49 4.69 8.79 -16.77
N PRO A 50 6.04 8.84 -16.96
CA PRO A 50 6.99 8.37 -15.98
C PRO A 50 6.90 9.15 -14.65
N THR A 51 7.14 8.44 -13.54
CA THR A 51 7.17 9.03 -12.19
C THR A 51 8.61 9.10 -11.67
N PHE A 52 8.93 10.15 -10.92
CA PHE A 52 10.29 10.43 -10.43
C PHE A 52 10.38 10.50 -8.90
N ASP A 53 9.24 10.79 -8.22
CA ASP A 53 9.18 10.95 -6.76
C ASP A 53 8.89 9.61 -6.05
N ASN A 54 9.58 8.55 -6.48
CA ASN A 54 9.42 7.22 -5.92
C ASN A 54 10.50 6.96 -4.87
N MET A 55 10.19 6.09 -3.92
CA MET A 55 11.08 5.77 -2.81
C MET A 55 11.31 4.26 -2.71
N LEU A 56 12.58 3.86 -2.67
CA LEU A 56 13.00 2.52 -2.28
C LEU A 56 13.71 2.63 -0.94
N ILE A 57 13.18 1.99 0.08
CA ILE A 57 13.68 2.08 1.45
C ILE A 57 14.22 0.73 1.88
N HIS A 58 15.48 0.68 2.31
CA HIS A 58 16.10 -0.49 2.91
C HIS A 58 16.00 -0.40 4.45
N GLY A 59 15.44 -1.45 5.07
CA GLY A 59 15.36 -1.60 6.51
C GLY A 59 14.07 -2.26 6.98
N ASP A 60 13.96 -2.41 8.31
CA ASP A 60 12.75 -2.94 8.95
C ASP A 60 11.52 -2.12 8.58
N ASN A 61 10.49 -2.82 8.11
CA ASN A 61 9.30 -2.15 7.57
C ASN A 61 8.44 -1.46 8.64
N LEU A 62 8.43 -1.92 9.90
CA LEU A 62 7.70 -1.24 10.96
C LEU A 62 8.32 0.13 11.25
N LEU A 63 9.66 0.18 11.32
CA LEU A 63 10.41 1.41 11.54
C LEU A 63 10.32 2.34 10.32
N ALA A 64 10.38 1.79 9.11
CA ALA A 64 10.19 2.55 7.87
C ALA A 64 8.77 3.14 7.76
N LEU A 65 7.73 2.35 8.05
CA LEU A 65 6.35 2.82 8.09
C LEU A 65 6.16 3.92 9.14
N LYS A 66 6.80 3.79 10.31
CA LYS A 66 6.78 4.83 11.34
C LYS A 66 7.49 6.11 10.89
N ALA A 67 8.59 5.98 10.15
CA ALA A 67 9.30 7.13 9.56
C ALA A 67 8.46 7.87 8.51
N LEU A 68 7.61 7.13 7.76
CA LEU A 68 6.73 7.67 6.73
C LEU A 68 5.45 8.33 7.30
N GLU A 69 5.05 7.96 8.52
CA GLU A 69 3.73 8.31 9.07
C GLU A 69 3.46 9.81 9.04
N GLN A 70 4.43 10.63 9.41
CA GLN A 70 4.27 12.08 9.47
C GLN A 70 3.95 12.72 8.11
N ASP A 71 4.61 12.25 7.06
CA ASP A 71 4.53 12.87 5.74
C ASP A 71 3.48 12.21 4.83
N TYR A 72 3.13 10.95 5.10
CA TYR A 72 2.28 10.14 4.21
C TYR A 72 0.96 9.69 4.81
N SER A 73 0.60 10.08 6.06
CA SER A 73 -0.73 9.80 6.61
C SER A 73 -1.83 10.32 5.71
N GLY A 74 -2.79 9.44 5.38
CA GLY A 74 -3.94 9.77 4.54
C GLY A 74 -3.62 9.99 3.05
N LYS A 75 -2.45 9.54 2.55
CA LYS A 75 -2.03 9.83 1.16
C LYS A 75 -1.90 8.61 0.26
N ILE A 76 -1.84 7.39 0.81
CA ILE A 76 -1.63 6.17 0.02
C ILE A 76 -2.95 5.70 -0.56
N LYS A 77 -3.02 5.60 -1.88
CA LYS A 77 -4.23 5.16 -2.58
C LYS A 77 -4.39 3.65 -2.59
N CYS A 78 -3.32 2.92 -2.81
CA CYS A 78 -3.30 1.47 -2.85
C CYS A 78 -2.11 0.92 -2.07
N ILE A 79 -2.39 0.01 -1.14
CA ILE A 79 -1.36 -0.78 -0.47
C ILE A 79 -1.50 -2.22 -0.94
N TYR A 80 -0.40 -2.82 -1.39
CA TYR A 80 -0.30 -4.26 -1.58
C TYR A 80 0.81 -4.79 -0.70
N ILE A 81 0.56 -5.87 0.02
CA ILE A 81 1.55 -6.56 0.84
C ILE A 81 1.44 -8.07 0.68
N ASP A 82 2.61 -8.71 0.68
CA ASP A 82 2.82 -10.15 0.62
C ASP A 82 3.71 -10.55 1.80
N PRO A 83 3.16 -10.55 3.05
CA PRO A 83 3.94 -10.84 4.25
C PRO A 83 4.29 -12.33 4.32
N PRO A 84 5.24 -12.75 5.21
CA PRO A 84 5.57 -14.15 5.42
C PRO A 84 4.33 -14.99 5.76
N TYR A 85 4.20 -16.17 5.13
CA TYR A 85 3.01 -17.03 5.24
C TYR A 85 3.02 -17.95 6.47
N ASN A 86 4.07 -17.92 7.27
CA ASN A 86 4.24 -18.75 8.48
C ASN A 86 4.11 -20.25 8.19
N THR A 87 4.73 -20.72 7.09
CA THR A 87 4.59 -22.12 6.61
C THR A 87 5.49 -23.12 7.32
N GLY A 88 6.34 -22.68 8.26
CA GLY A 88 7.36 -23.50 8.92
C GLY A 88 8.58 -23.80 8.02
N ASN A 89 8.63 -23.28 6.81
CA ASN A 89 9.78 -23.36 5.92
C ASN A 89 10.57 -22.04 6.03
N ALA A 90 11.81 -22.12 6.52
CA ALA A 90 12.73 -20.98 6.51
C ALA A 90 13.20 -20.74 5.08
N PHE A 91 12.84 -19.60 4.50
CA PHE A 91 13.44 -19.12 3.25
C PHE A 91 14.73 -18.36 3.55
N GLU A 92 15.63 -18.32 2.59
CA GLU A 92 16.94 -17.67 2.73
C GLU A 92 16.83 -16.20 3.20
N HIS A 93 15.71 -15.54 2.86
CA HIS A 93 15.48 -14.11 3.12
C HIS A 93 14.39 -13.81 4.14
N TYR A 94 13.59 -14.82 4.54
CA TYR A 94 12.49 -14.67 5.50
C TYR A 94 12.36 -15.89 6.40
N ASP A 95 12.02 -15.66 7.65
CA ASP A 95 11.66 -16.72 8.59
C ASP A 95 10.14 -16.94 8.55
N ASP A 96 9.68 -17.93 7.78
CA ASP A 96 8.26 -18.31 7.68
C ASP A 96 7.79 -19.14 8.88
N GLY A 97 8.73 -19.60 9.73
CA GLY A 97 8.45 -20.45 10.88
C GLY A 97 7.95 -19.73 12.12
N LEU A 98 7.47 -18.47 12.00
CA LEU A 98 6.92 -17.70 13.10
C LEU A 98 5.67 -18.37 13.66
N GLU A 99 5.58 -18.47 15.00
CA GLU A 99 4.34 -18.90 15.65
C GLU A 99 3.21 -17.91 15.42
N HIS A 100 1.97 -18.38 15.34
CA HIS A 100 0.78 -17.57 15.07
C HIS A 100 0.67 -16.33 15.96
N SER A 101 0.97 -16.43 17.25
CA SER A 101 0.90 -15.30 18.20
C SER A 101 1.89 -14.20 17.87
N ILE A 102 3.12 -14.58 17.51
CA ILE A 102 4.19 -13.64 17.12
C ILE A 102 3.85 -13.01 15.78
N TRP A 103 3.40 -13.82 14.81
CA TRP A 103 2.96 -13.37 13.51
C TRP A 103 1.81 -12.37 13.62
N LEU A 104 0.80 -12.65 14.45
CA LEU A 104 -0.33 -11.74 14.69
C LEU A 104 0.13 -10.40 15.29
N SER A 105 1.05 -10.43 16.26
CA SER A 105 1.60 -9.22 16.86
C SER A 105 2.39 -8.40 15.82
N LEU A 106 3.23 -9.06 15.01
CA LEU A 106 3.99 -8.46 13.92
C LEU A 106 3.07 -7.76 12.91
N MET A 107 2.01 -8.45 12.48
CA MET A 107 1.07 -7.92 11.50
C MET A 107 0.20 -6.80 12.08
N ARG A 108 -0.27 -6.93 13.32
CA ARG A 108 -1.07 -5.89 14.00
C ARG A 108 -0.37 -4.53 13.96
N ASP A 109 0.88 -4.48 14.41
CA ASP A 109 1.62 -3.22 14.54
C ASP A 109 1.81 -2.53 13.18
N ARG A 110 2.03 -3.31 12.13
CA ARG A 110 2.17 -2.82 10.75
C ARG A 110 0.84 -2.39 10.15
N LEU A 111 -0.19 -3.22 10.29
CA LEU A 111 -1.53 -2.93 9.74
C LEU A 111 -2.14 -1.68 10.36
N GLU A 112 -1.90 -1.39 11.63
CA GLU A 112 -2.35 -0.16 12.29
C GLU A 112 -1.71 1.08 11.65
N ILE A 113 -0.41 1.05 11.32
CA ILE A 113 0.25 2.17 10.63
C ILE A 113 -0.23 2.24 9.18
N LEU A 114 -0.28 1.11 8.47
CA LEU A 114 -0.76 1.05 7.10
C LEU A 114 -2.18 1.65 6.95
N LYS A 115 -3.08 1.36 7.91
CA LYS A 115 -4.41 1.99 7.96
C LYS A 115 -4.32 3.52 8.06
N ARG A 116 -3.40 4.06 8.89
CA ARG A 116 -3.23 5.52 9.01
C ARG A 116 -2.66 6.16 7.76
N LEU A 117 -1.80 5.45 7.03
CA LEU A 117 -1.23 5.91 5.77
C LEU A 117 -2.25 5.94 4.62
N LEU A 118 -3.26 5.06 4.63
CA LEU A 118 -4.28 5.01 3.59
C LEU A 118 -5.06 6.32 3.47
N ALA A 119 -5.26 6.76 2.23
CA ALA A 119 -6.21 7.80 1.87
C ALA A 119 -7.64 7.36 2.23
N GLU A 120 -8.56 8.31 2.40
CA GLU A 120 -9.95 8.02 2.78
C GLU A 120 -10.67 7.10 1.77
N ASP A 121 -10.31 7.20 0.49
CA ASP A 121 -10.80 6.38 -0.61
C ASP A 121 -9.80 5.29 -1.04
N GLY A 122 -8.79 5.05 -0.19
CA GLY A 122 -7.73 4.05 -0.43
C GLY A 122 -8.10 2.65 0.04
N SER A 123 -7.34 1.67 -0.42
CA SER A 123 -7.53 0.26 -0.09
C SER A 123 -6.22 -0.49 0.11
N ILE A 124 -6.29 -1.57 0.88
CA ILE A 124 -5.18 -2.50 1.12
C ILE A 124 -5.54 -3.90 0.60
N PHE A 125 -4.58 -4.52 -0.06
CA PHE A 125 -4.60 -5.90 -0.55
C PHE A 125 -3.55 -6.69 0.20
N ILE A 126 -3.96 -7.72 0.92
CA ILE A 126 -3.09 -8.55 1.76
C ILE A 126 -3.14 -9.97 1.21
N GLN A 127 -2.02 -10.42 0.64
CA GLN A 127 -1.93 -11.76 0.07
C GLN A 127 -1.38 -12.74 1.08
N LEU A 128 -2.05 -13.88 1.25
CA LEU A 128 -1.69 -14.95 2.17
C LEU A 128 -2.20 -16.30 1.63
N ASP A 129 -1.66 -17.40 2.15
CA ASP A 129 -2.22 -18.72 1.98
C ASP A 129 -3.16 -19.12 3.13
N ASP A 130 -3.58 -20.40 3.16
CA ASP A 130 -4.52 -20.92 4.16
C ASP A 130 -3.98 -20.89 5.61
N ASN A 131 -2.65 -20.79 5.81
CA ASN A 131 -2.07 -20.84 7.16
C ASN A 131 -2.51 -19.66 8.02
N GLU A 132 -2.42 -18.42 7.48
CA GLU A 132 -2.67 -17.20 8.26
C GLU A 132 -3.86 -16.38 7.81
N ILE A 133 -4.45 -16.66 6.63
CA ILE A 133 -5.50 -15.80 6.05
C ILE A 133 -6.70 -15.62 6.97
N HIS A 134 -7.12 -16.67 7.67
CA HIS A 134 -8.32 -16.67 8.49
C HIS A 134 -8.12 -15.84 9.77
N TYR A 135 -6.97 -15.95 10.40
CA TYR A 135 -6.59 -15.15 11.56
C TYR A 135 -6.36 -13.69 11.16
N CYS A 136 -5.66 -13.46 10.05
CA CYS A 136 -5.47 -12.13 9.48
C CYS A 136 -6.80 -11.43 9.18
N LYS A 137 -7.80 -12.17 8.68
CA LYS A 137 -9.14 -11.64 8.42
C LYS A 137 -9.79 -11.09 9.69
N VAL A 138 -9.71 -11.82 10.81
CA VAL A 138 -10.29 -11.38 12.09
C VAL A 138 -9.50 -10.18 12.64
N LEU A 139 -8.17 -10.22 12.57
CA LEU A 139 -7.31 -9.10 12.95
C LEU A 139 -7.64 -7.84 12.15
N CYS A 140 -7.81 -7.96 10.83
CA CYS A 140 -8.20 -6.85 9.98
C CYS A 140 -9.60 -6.32 10.30
N ASP A 141 -10.56 -7.16 10.69
CA ASP A 141 -11.87 -6.72 11.15
C ASP A 141 -11.78 -5.85 12.42
N GLU A 142 -10.85 -6.19 13.33
CA GLU A 142 -10.59 -5.36 14.51
C GLU A 142 -9.95 -4.01 14.15
N ILE A 143 -8.95 -4.03 13.25
CA ILE A 143 -8.18 -2.84 12.88
C ILE A 143 -8.97 -1.93 11.94
N PHE A 144 -9.42 -2.43 10.80
CA PHE A 144 -10.09 -1.65 9.75
C PHE A 144 -11.58 -1.44 10.03
N GLY A 145 -12.19 -2.35 10.76
CA GLY A 145 -13.63 -2.45 10.95
C GLY A 145 -14.27 -3.37 9.91
N ARG A 146 -15.15 -4.27 10.37
CA ARG A 146 -15.82 -5.27 9.53
C ARG A 146 -16.58 -4.67 8.33
N ASN A 147 -17.16 -3.48 8.50
CA ASN A 147 -17.89 -2.80 7.44
C ASN A 147 -17.00 -2.30 6.29
N ASN A 148 -15.69 -2.25 6.51
CA ASN A 148 -14.69 -1.87 5.51
C ASN A 148 -14.08 -3.06 4.79
N PHE A 149 -14.51 -4.28 5.11
CA PHE A 149 -14.17 -5.46 4.34
C PHE A 149 -14.86 -5.43 2.98
N ILE A 150 -14.08 -5.49 1.90
CA ILE A 150 -14.61 -5.47 0.54
C ILE A 150 -14.82 -6.89 0.03
N THR A 151 -13.77 -7.70 0.02
CA THR A 151 -13.84 -9.09 -0.48
C THR A 151 -12.59 -9.90 -0.11
N ASN A 152 -12.68 -11.21 -0.33
CA ASN A 152 -11.55 -12.11 -0.41
C ASN A 152 -11.42 -12.60 -1.85
N LEU A 153 -10.33 -12.26 -2.52
CA LEU A 153 -10.01 -12.71 -3.87
C LEU A 153 -9.26 -14.03 -3.80
N ILE A 154 -9.54 -14.91 -4.74
CA ILE A 154 -8.85 -16.20 -4.90
C ILE A 154 -7.99 -16.14 -6.15
N TRP A 155 -6.68 -16.18 -5.98
CA TRP A 155 -5.75 -16.20 -7.10
C TRP A 155 -5.20 -17.60 -7.35
N HIS A 156 -5.36 -18.11 -8.57
CA HIS A 156 -4.86 -19.42 -8.98
C HIS A 156 -3.35 -19.33 -9.27
N LYS A 157 -2.52 -19.65 -8.24
CA LYS A 157 -1.07 -19.46 -8.25
C LYS A 157 -0.28 -20.59 -8.96
N LYS A 158 -0.88 -21.76 -9.13
CA LYS A 158 -0.19 -22.96 -9.64
C LYS A 158 -1.12 -23.76 -10.55
N ARG A 159 -0.71 -24.03 -11.79
CA ARG A 159 -1.53 -24.80 -12.76
C ARG A 159 -1.48 -26.33 -12.54
N GLY A 160 -0.42 -26.86 -11.99
CA GLY A 160 -0.23 -28.29 -11.80
C GLY A 160 -0.86 -28.78 -10.49
N LYS A 161 -1.31 -30.04 -10.49
CA LYS A 161 -1.66 -30.76 -9.26
C LYS A 161 -0.38 -31.28 -8.61
N ASP A 162 -0.31 -31.20 -7.31
CA ASP A 162 0.75 -31.83 -6.53
C ASP A 162 0.32 -33.23 -6.11
N ASN A 163 0.82 -34.24 -6.83
CA ASN A 163 0.47 -35.63 -6.57
C ASN A 163 1.15 -36.19 -5.30
N SER A 164 2.10 -35.45 -4.71
CA SER A 164 2.72 -35.83 -3.42
C SER A 164 1.92 -35.34 -2.22
N SER A 165 0.94 -34.45 -2.45
CA SER A 165 0.09 -33.94 -1.38
C SER A 165 -0.74 -35.07 -0.74
N ARG A 166 -0.69 -35.17 0.59
CA ARG A 166 -1.44 -36.21 1.34
C ARG A 166 -2.95 -36.05 1.21
N TYR A 167 -3.45 -34.82 1.09
CA TYR A 167 -4.88 -34.52 1.03
C TYR A 167 -5.21 -33.77 -0.29
N PHE A 168 -5.28 -32.46 -0.25
CA PHE A 168 -5.60 -31.63 -1.40
C PHE A 168 -4.34 -30.92 -1.91
N SER A 169 -4.23 -30.79 -3.23
CA SER A 169 -3.20 -29.96 -3.85
C SER A 169 -3.62 -28.49 -3.79
N THR A 170 -2.99 -27.70 -2.92
CA THR A 170 -3.24 -26.26 -2.82
C THR A 170 -2.71 -25.57 -4.06
N THR A 171 -3.61 -24.92 -4.81
CA THR A 171 -3.29 -24.27 -6.09
C THR A 171 -3.59 -22.77 -6.09
N HIS A 172 -3.98 -22.21 -4.96
CA HIS A 172 -4.40 -20.81 -4.86
C HIS A 172 -3.78 -20.10 -3.65
N ASP A 173 -3.80 -18.78 -3.70
CA ASP A 173 -3.65 -17.89 -2.57
C ASP A 173 -4.90 -17.06 -2.41
N HIS A 174 -5.06 -16.49 -1.23
CA HIS A 174 -6.08 -15.52 -0.87
C HIS A 174 -5.51 -14.11 -0.94
N ILE A 175 -6.35 -13.14 -1.31
CA ILE A 175 -6.01 -11.72 -1.21
C ILE A 175 -7.17 -11.03 -0.51
N LEU A 176 -6.99 -10.66 0.77
CA LEU A 176 -7.97 -9.88 1.51
C LEU A 176 -7.95 -8.43 1.03
N VAL A 177 -9.12 -7.87 0.82
CA VAL A 177 -9.28 -6.48 0.40
C VAL A 177 -10.08 -5.72 1.44
N TYR A 178 -9.46 -4.67 1.99
CA TYR A 178 -10.10 -3.71 2.88
C TYR A 178 -9.99 -2.30 2.32
N ALA A 179 -11.05 -1.51 2.47
CA ALA A 179 -10.99 -0.08 2.24
C ALA A 179 -10.66 0.66 3.55
N LYS A 180 -10.14 1.88 3.47
CA LYS A 180 -10.07 2.81 4.60
C LYS A 180 -11.47 3.17 5.07
N ASP A 181 -12.33 3.53 4.11
CA ASP A 181 -13.75 3.82 4.27
C ASP A 181 -14.50 3.25 3.04
N ALA A 182 -15.24 2.17 3.23
CA ALA A 182 -15.95 1.47 2.16
C ALA A 182 -17.01 2.35 1.48
N THR A 183 -17.51 3.39 2.16
CA THR A 183 -18.47 4.33 1.58
C THR A 183 -17.86 5.29 0.57
N LYS A 184 -16.55 5.48 0.62
CA LYS A 184 -15.77 6.37 -0.28
C LYS A 184 -14.96 5.59 -1.31
N TYR A 185 -14.80 4.28 -1.10
CA TYR A 185 -13.99 3.43 -1.96
C TYR A 185 -14.70 3.08 -3.25
N TYR A 186 -14.00 3.18 -4.36
CA TYR A 186 -14.47 2.78 -5.70
C TYR A 186 -13.45 1.87 -6.36
N ILE A 187 -13.94 0.81 -6.98
CA ILE A 187 -13.13 -0.04 -7.85
C ILE A 187 -13.21 0.45 -9.29
N ASN A 188 -12.09 0.46 -9.98
CA ASN A 188 -12.07 0.68 -11.41
C ASN A 188 -12.63 -0.55 -12.14
N ARG A 189 -13.30 -0.31 -13.26
CA ARG A 189 -13.67 -1.38 -14.16
C ARG A 189 -12.45 -1.86 -14.95
N ILE A 190 -12.36 -3.15 -15.19
CA ILE A 190 -11.34 -3.75 -16.05
C ILE A 190 -11.81 -3.81 -17.48
N GLU A 191 -10.89 -3.86 -18.43
CA GLU A 191 -11.22 -4.07 -19.83
C GLU A 191 -12.02 -5.36 -20.02
N LEU A 192 -12.88 -5.35 -21.04
CA LEU A 192 -13.62 -6.54 -21.42
C LEU A 192 -12.66 -7.62 -21.94
N ASP A 193 -12.83 -8.83 -21.43
CA ASP A 193 -12.13 -9.98 -21.98
C ASP A 193 -12.58 -10.29 -23.43
N GLU A 194 -11.74 -11.02 -24.14
CA GLU A 194 -12.00 -11.37 -25.54
C GLU A 194 -13.28 -12.21 -25.72
N SER A 195 -13.67 -13.00 -24.73
CA SER A 195 -14.91 -13.77 -24.77
C SER A 195 -16.14 -12.86 -24.71
N THR A 196 -16.09 -11.85 -23.86
CA THR A 196 -17.14 -10.82 -23.77
C THR A 196 -17.17 -9.93 -25.00
N LYS A 197 -16.02 -9.56 -25.58
CA LYS A 197 -15.96 -8.79 -26.83
C LYS A 197 -16.58 -9.57 -28.02
N LYS A 198 -16.38 -10.88 -28.08
CA LYS A 198 -17.00 -11.75 -29.11
C LYS A 198 -18.53 -11.77 -29.07
N ALA A 199 -19.16 -11.36 -27.98
CA ALA A 199 -20.62 -11.20 -27.89
C ALA A 199 -21.15 -9.95 -28.62
N TYR A 200 -20.24 -9.07 -29.07
CA TYR A 200 -20.54 -7.89 -29.85
C TYR A 200 -20.34 -8.21 -31.33
N SER A 201 -21.31 -7.82 -32.17
CA SER A 201 -21.28 -8.00 -33.61
C SER A 201 -22.13 -6.92 -34.27
N ASN A 202 -21.97 -6.70 -35.57
CA ASN A 202 -22.73 -5.70 -36.32
C ASN A 202 -23.45 -6.35 -37.51
N PRO A 203 -24.46 -7.19 -37.26
CA PRO A 203 -25.13 -7.97 -38.33
C PRO A 203 -25.96 -7.11 -39.28
N ASP A 204 -26.40 -5.93 -38.89
CA ASP A 204 -27.21 -4.99 -39.67
C ASP A 204 -26.40 -3.78 -40.18
N GLN A 205 -25.07 -3.85 -40.09
CA GLN A 205 -24.15 -2.79 -40.54
C GLN A 205 -24.49 -1.40 -39.96
N ASP A 206 -24.87 -1.36 -38.66
CA ASP A 206 -25.14 -0.12 -37.96
C ASP A 206 -23.88 0.76 -37.98
N PRO A 207 -23.95 2.04 -38.44
CA PRO A 207 -22.78 2.90 -38.58
C PRO A 207 -22.12 3.23 -37.25
N ARG A 208 -22.76 2.96 -36.13
CA ARG A 208 -22.22 3.15 -34.76
C ARG A 208 -21.29 2.01 -34.33
N GLY A 209 -21.20 0.93 -35.11
CA GLY A 209 -20.26 -0.18 -34.83
C GLY A 209 -20.90 -1.39 -34.15
N ASP A 210 -20.05 -2.24 -33.60
CA ASP A 210 -20.48 -3.52 -33.01
C ASP A 210 -21.31 -3.29 -31.72
N TYR A 211 -22.34 -4.11 -31.58
CA TYR A 211 -23.23 -4.08 -30.43
C TYR A 211 -23.62 -5.48 -29.96
N ARG A 212 -24.03 -5.60 -28.72
CA ARG A 212 -24.78 -6.76 -28.22
C ARG A 212 -26.22 -6.36 -27.92
N ILE A 213 -27.10 -7.32 -27.95
CA ILE A 213 -28.50 -7.08 -27.62
C ILE A 213 -28.80 -7.45 -26.17
N LEU A 214 -29.54 -6.57 -25.49
CA LEU A 214 -30.01 -6.77 -24.12
C LEU A 214 -31.53 -6.78 -24.10
N GLY A 215 -32.15 -7.77 -23.43
CA GLY A 215 -33.59 -7.85 -23.27
C GLY A 215 -34.13 -6.61 -22.54
N LEU A 216 -35.29 -6.13 -23.01
CA LEU A 216 -35.97 -4.97 -22.42
C LEU A 216 -37.11 -5.37 -21.45
N TRP A 217 -37.26 -6.64 -21.10
CA TRP A 217 -38.27 -7.13 -20.16
C TRP A 217 -37.63 -7.60 -18.86
N ALA A 218 -38.36 -7.41 -17.73
CA ALA A 218 -37.98 -7.93 -16.43
C ALA A 218 -38.67 -9.28 -16.18
N ARG A 219 -37.98 -10.18 -15.47
CA ARG A 219 -38.52 -11.46 -15.02
C ARG A 219 -39.19 -11.39 -13.64
N GLN A 220 -38.78 -10.44 -12.83
CA GLN A 220 -39.24 -10.20 -11.45
C GLN A 220 -39.20 -8.69 -11.16
N GLN A 221 -39.42 -8.28 -9.91
CA GLN A 221 -39.54 -6.90 -9.46
C GLN A 221 -38.49 -5.93 -10.06
N GLY A 222 -38.94 -4.74 -10.40
CA GLY A 222 -38.14 -3.64 -10.94
C GLY A 222 -38.43 -3.39 -12.42
N GLY A 223 -39.18 -2.35 -12.73
CA GLY A 223 -39.54 -1.95 -14.07
C GLY A 223 -40.91 -1.25 -14.12
N SER A 224 -41.34 -0.90 -15.33
CA SER A 224 -42.65 -0.26 -15.58
C SER A 224 -43.56 -1.21 -16.34
N GLU A 225 -44.78 -1.38 -15.91
CA GLU A 225 -45.74 -2.27 -16.53
C GLU A 225 -46.63 -1.49 -17.48
N TYR A 226 -46.53 -1.78 -18.82
CA TYR A 226 -47.32 -1.14 -19.85
C TYR A 226 -47.38 -1.98 -21.12
N GLU A 227 -48.35 -1.64 -22.00
CA GLU A 227 -48.45 -2.11 -23.36
C GLU A 227 -47.63 -1.20 -24.29
N TYR A 228 -47.00 -1.77 -25.30
CA TYR A 228 -46.20 -1.01 -26.25
C TYR A 228 -46.54 -1.33 -27.68
N THR A 229 -46.84 -0.29 -28.46
CA THR A 229 -47.02 -0.40 -29.92
C THR A 229 -45.86 0.36 -30.57
N MET A 230 -45.11 -0.33 -31.39
CA MET A 230 -44.01 0.28 -32.15
C MET A 230 -44.57 1.16 -33.29
N LYS A 231 -43.74 2.05 -33.82
CA LYS A 231 -44.08 2.95 -34.93
C LYS A 231 -44.47 2.20 -36.21
N ASP A 232 -43.95 0.96 -36.39
CA ASP A 232 -44.31 0.07 -37.49
C ASP A 232 -45.64 -0.68 -37.29
N GLY A 233 -46.36 -0.41 -36.20
CA GLY A 233 -47.65 -1.00 -35.85
C GLY A 233 -47.57 -2.31 -35.07
N LYS A 234 -46.36 -2.83 -34.78
CA LYS A 234 -46.21 -4.08 -34.02
C LYS A 234 -46.58 -3.87 -32.56
N PHE A 235 -47.57 -4.64 -32.10
CA PHE A 235 -48.11 -4.56 -30.74
C PHE A 235 -47.46 -5.59 -29.81
N PHE A 236 -47.15 -5.15 -28.58
CA PHE A 236 -46.69 -5.98 -27.48
C PHE A 236 -47.65 -5.80 -26.30
N SER A 237 -48.23 -6.90 -25.87
CA SER A 237 -49.15 -6.90 -24.72
C SER A 237 -48.48 -6.42 -23.43
N LYS A 238 -49.30 -6.02 -22.46
CA LYS A 238 -48.88 -5.57 -21.14
C LYS A 238 -47.92 -6.55 -20.49
N ARG A 239 -46.72 -6.06 -20.19
CA ARG A 239 -45.68 -6.78 -19.47
C ARG A 239 -44.76 -5.82 -18.70
N LEU A 240 -43.95 -6.37 -17.82
CA LEU A 240 -42.98 -5.60 -17.04
C LEU A 240 -41.75 -5.31 -17.92
N TRP A 241 -41.52 -4.02 -18.24
CA TRP A 241 -40.38 -3.55 -19.01
C TRP A 241 -39.31 -2.98 -18.12
N LEU A 242 -38.02 -3.19 -18.44
CA LEU A 242 -36.88 -2.66 -17.70
C LEU A 242 -36.70 -1.14 -17.85
N VAL A 243 -37.42 -0.52 -18.78
CA VAL A 243 -37.38 0.91 -19.06
C VAL A 243 -38.81 1.47 -19.05
N ASN A 244 -38.97 2.75 -18.73
CA ASN A 244 -40.24 3.45 -18.83
C ASN A 244 -40.62 3.70 -20.30
N LYS A 245 -41.86 4.10 -20.54
CA LYS A 245 -42.41 4.24 -21.89
C LYS A 245 -41.69 5.31 -22.71
N GLU A 246 -41.28 6.42 -22.09
CA GLU A 246 -40.56 7.50 -22.74
C GLU A 246 -39.17 7.02 -23.21
N THR A 247 -38.47 6.25 -22.35
CA THR A 247 -37.17 5.65 -22.73
C THR A 247 -37.34 4.62 -23.86
N MET A 248 -38.41 3.83 -23.85
CA MET A 248 -38.71 2.88 -24.93
C MET A 248 -38.88 3.61 -26.25
N GLN A 249 -39.69 4.68 -26.29
CA GLN A 249 -39.89 5.52 -27.48
C GLN A 249 -38.59 6.12 -27.98
N ARG A 250 -37.76 6.67 -27.08
CA ARG A 250 -36.44 7.21 -27.45
C ARG A 250 -35.55 6.15 -28.08
N LEU A 251 -35.48 4.95 -27.50
CA LEU A 251 -34.67 3.83 -28.04
C LEU A 251 -35.17 3.42 -29.43
N GLU A 252 -36.46 3.49 -29.68
CA GLU A 252 -37.04 3.22 -31.02
C GLU A 252 -36.65 4.33 -32.01
N GLU A 253 -36.78 5.60 -31.64
CA GLU A 253 -36.38 6.76 -32.44
C GLU A 253 -34.91 6.72 -32.82
N GLU A 254 -34.06 6.34 -31.87
CA GLU A 254 -32.62 6.14 -32.05
C GLU A 254 -32.29 4.87 -32.88
N LYS A 255 -33.29 4.10 -33.35
CA LYS A 255 -33.09 2.81 -34.03
C LYS A 255 -32.25 1.83 -33.25
N ARG A 256 -32.46 1.80 -31.91
CA ARG A 256 -31.75 0.92 -30.98
C ARG A 256 -32.54 -0.32 -30.58
N ILE A 257 -33.78 -0.45 -31.02
CA ILE A 257 -34.61 -1.62 -30.73
C ILE A 257 -34.38 -2.69 -31.78
N VAL A 258 -34.15 -3.91 -31.32
CA VAL A 258 -34.11 -5.13 -32.13
C VAL A 258 -35.25 -6.03 -31.72
N VAL A 259 -36.09 -6.41 -32.67
CA VAL A 259 -37.22 -7.33 -32.45
C VAL A 259 -36.78 -8.75 -32.75
N LYS A 260 -36.90 -9.66 -31.77
CA LYS A 260 -36.71 -11.11 -32.01
C LYS A 260 -37.95 -11.85 -31.50
N GLY A 261 -38.73 -12.38 -32.43
CA GLY A 261 -40.00 -13.01 -32.12
C GLY A 261 -40.96 -12.03 -31.44
N ASN A 262 -41.43 -12.37 -30.24
CA ASN A 262 -42.30 -11.52 -29.42
C ASN A 262 -41.55 -10.74 -28.33
N ASN A 263 -40.26 -10.49 -28.50
CA ASN A 263 -39.45 -9.80 -27.52
C ASN A 263 -38.71 -8.61 -28.13
N LEU A 264 -38.57 -7.54 -27.29
CA LEU A 264 -37.78 -6.36 -27.60
C LEU A 264 -36.46 -6.41 -26.90
N TYR A 265 -35.40 -6.06 -27.63
CA TYR A 265 -34.03 -5.94 -27.15
C TYR A 265 -33.52 -4.55 -27.50
N ARG A 266 -32.60 -4.02 -26.67
CA ARG A 266 -31.87 -2.82 -27.03
C ARG A 266 -30.46 -3.16 -27.50
N LYS A 267 -29.95 -2.39 -28.46
CA LYS A 267 -28.53 -2.39 -28.83
C LYS A 267 -27.73 -1.72 -27.74
N LEU A 268 -26.71 -2.40 -27.20
CA LEU A 268 -25.65 -1.82 -26.39
C LEU A 268 -24.36 -1.89 -27.21
N PHE A 269 -23.89 -0.73 -27.65
CA PHE A 269 -22.68 -0.64 -28.46
C PHE A 269 -21.42 -0.89 -27.66
N LEU A 270 -20.39 -1.43 -28.30
CA LEU A 270 -19.12 -1.75 -27.63
C LEU A 270 -18.48 -0.52 -26.98
N TYR A 271 -18.49 0.62 -27.66
CA TYR A 271 -17.94 1.88 -27.14
C TYR A 271 -18.70 2.45 -25.93
N GLU A 272 -19.94 2.03 -25.70
CA GLU A 272 -20.72 2.42 -24.52
C GLU A 272 -20.38 1.58 -23.28
N ASN A 273 -19.70 0.47 -23.49
CA ASN A 273 -19.34 -0.41 -22.39
C ASN A 273 -18.09 0.10 -21.68
N LYS A 274 -18.28 0.56 -20.47
CA LYS A 274 -17.21 1.11 -19.62
C LYS A 274 -16.29 0.04 -18.99
N GLY A 275 -16.33 -1.20 -19.47
CA GLY A 275 -15.61 -2.32 -18.88
C GLY A 275 -16.47 -3.12 -17.89
N SER A 276 -15.93 -4.23 -17.38
CA SER A 276 -16.59 -5.15 -16.45
C SER A 276 -16.12 -4.93 -15.01
N ILE A 277 -16.99 -5.26 -14.05
CA ILE A 277 -16.60 -5.36 -12.64
C ILE A 277 -15.71 -6.61 -12.51
N PRO A 278 -14.56 -6.53 -11.84
CA PRO A 278 -13.69 -7.68 -11.63
C PRO A 278 -14.40 -8.79 -10.83
N GLU A 279 -14.13 -10.02 -11.18
CA GLU A 279 -14.56 -11.20 -10.45
C GLU A 279 -13.71 -11.42 -9.20
N THR A 280 -14.19 -12.24 -8.27
CA THR A 280 -13.45 -12.58 -7.04
C THR A 280 -12.54 -13.82 -7.21
N ILE A 281 -12.72 -14.61 -8.27
CA ILE A 281 -11.90 -15.79 -8.58
C ILE A 281 -11.06 -15.49 -9.82
N TRP A 282 -9.74 -15.41 -9.63
CA TRP A 282 -8.79 -15.02 -10.66
C TRP A 282 -8.10 -16.25 -11.26
N ILE A 283 -8.76 -16.86 -12.24
CA ILE A 283 -8.20 -17.93 -13.07
C ILE A 283 -7.64 -17.29 -14.34
N GLY A 284 -6.45 -17.72 -14.77
CA GLY A 284 -5.84 -17.22 -16.01
C GLY A 284 -5.03 -15.93 -15.86
N VAL A 285 -4.98 -15.32 -14.67
CA VAL A 285 -3.93 -14.37 -14.32
C VAL A 285 -2.62 -15.14 -14.18
N SER A 286 -1.49 -14.56 -14.60
CA SER A 286 -0.18 -15.20 -14.52
C SER A 286 0.08 -15.83 -13.14
N ASN A 287 0.82 -16.93 -13.12
CA ASN A 287 1.08 -17.73 -11.92
C ASN A 287 2.56 -17.64 -11.47
N ASN A 288 2.92 -18.35 -10.40
CA ASN A 288 4.29 -18.33 -9.84
C ASN A 288 5.37 -18.76 -10.84
N ALA A 289 5.08 -19.71 -11.76
CA ALA A 289 6.04 -20.10 -12.78
C ALA A 289 6.34 -18.96 -13.76
N ASN A 290 5.30 -18.19 -14.13
CA ASN A 290 5.49 -17.00 -14.96
C ASN A 290 6.35 -15.94 -14.26
N ALA A 291 6.18 -15.74 -12.94
CA ALA A 291 6.98 -14.81 -12.16
C ALA A 291 8.48 -15.20 -12.15
N LYS A 292 8.77 -16.50 -11.99
CA LYS A 292 10.15 -17.00 -12.06
C LYS A 292 10.73 -16.82 -13.47
N ASP A 293 9.95 -17.04 -14.53
CA ASP A 293 10.36 -16.80 -15.91
C ASP A 293 10.62 -15.31 -16.19
N GLU A 294 9.83 -14.40 -15.61
CA GLU A 294 10.05 -12.95 -15.69
C GLU A 294 11.41 -12.58 -15.09
N LEU A 295 11.73 -13.03 -13.86
CA LEU A 295 13.02 -12.76 -13.22
C LEU A 295 14.19 -13.44 -13.96
N LYS A 296 13.99 -14.65 -14.46
CA LYS A 296 15.00 -15.36 -15.24
C LYS A 296 15.38 -14.60 -16.52
N LYS A 297 14.43 -13.97 -17.18
CA LYS A 297 14.68 -13.10 -18.34
C LYS A 297 15.47 -11.85 -17.97
N LEU A 298 15.24 -11.30 -16.77
CA LEU A 298 15.93 -10.11 -16.28
C LEU A 298 17.36 -10.39 -15.82
N PHE A 299 17.57 -11.48 -15.08
CA PHE A 299 18.80 -11.76 -14.34
C PHE A 299 19.55 -13.01 -14.81
N GLY A 300 19.00 -13.77 -15.76
CA GLY A 300 19.52 -15.09 -16.12
C GLY A 300 19.14 -16.15 -15.08
N ASN A 301 19.96 -17.22 -15.01
CA ASN A 301 19.73 -18.32 -14.06
C ASN A 301 20.38 -18.12 -12.68
N GLN A 302 21.07 -17.00 -12.48
CA GLN A 302 21.79 -16.72 -11.24
C GLN A 302 20.91 -15.86 -10.32
N ASN A 303 20.96 -16.14 -9.02
CA ASN A 303 20.28 -15.36 -7.99
C ASN A 303 18.76 -15.16 -8.26
N LEU A 304 18.03 -16.25 -8.44
CA LEU A 304 16.57 -16.18 -8.56
C LEU A 304 15.96 -16.05 -7.17
N PHE A 305 15.08 -15.06 -7.02
CA PHE A 305 14.25 -14.93 -5.83
C PHE A 305 13.25 -16.10 -5.75
N ASP A 306 13.06 -16.69 -4.56
CA ASP A 306 12.32 -17.96 -4.44
C ASP A 306 10.84 -17.84 -4.78
N THR A 307 10.18 -16.80 -4.30
CA THR A 307 8.72 -16.64 -4.39
C THR A 307 8.30 -15.30 -5.00
N PRO A 308 8.76 -14.96 -6.22
CA PRO A 308 8.36 -13.70 -6.85
C PRO A 308 6.88 -13.74 -7.20
N LYS A 309 6.22 -12.59 -7.15
CA LYS A 309 4.85 -12.44 -7.70
C LYS A 309 4.90 -11.98 -9.15
N PRO A 310 4.03 -12.48 -10.03
CA PRO A 310 4.02 -12.09 -11.44
C PRO A 310 3.52 -10.65 -11.61
N GLU A 311 4.10 -9.92 -12.54
CA GLU A 311 3.70 -8.54 -12.82
C GLU A 311 2.23 -8.40 -13.20
N ALA A 312 1.65 -9.37 -13.92
CA ALA A 312 0.25 -9.35 -14.31
C ALA A 312 -0.72 -9.40 -13.11
N LEU A 313 -0.35 -10.07 -12.00
CA LEU A 313 -1.15 -10.07 -10.77
C LEU A 313 -1.20 -8.67 -10.16
N ILE A 314 -0.03 -8.07 -9.97
CA ILE A 314 0.08 -6.73 -9.40
C ILE A 314 -0.57 -5.69 -10.31
N ALA A 315 -0.39 -5.81 -11.62
CA ALA A 315 -1.03 -4.92 -12.60
C ALA A 315 -2.56 -4.98 -12.50
N ARG A 316 -3.14 -6.17 -12.32
CA ARG A 316 -4.59 -6.32 -12.11
C ARG A 316 -5.05 -5.63 -10.84
N ILE A 317 -4.32 -5.79 -9.72
CA ILE A 317 -4.60 -5.10 -8.46
C ILE A 317 -4.55 -3.57 -8.65
N LEU A 318 -3.45 -3.06 -9.22
CA LEU A 318 -3.27 -1.63 -9.42
C LEU A 318 -4.30 -1.02 -10.40
N SER A 319 -4.69 -1.76 -11.42
CA SER A 319 -5.74 -1.32 -12.36
C SER A 319 -7.09 -1.14 -11.66
N ILE A 320 -7.41 -2.01 -10.70
CA ILE A 320 -8.68 -1.99 -9.96
C ILE A 320 -8.68 -0.89 -8.89
N ALA A 321 -7.54 -0.70 -8.20
CA ALA A 321 -7.46 0.08 -6.96
C ALA A 321 -6.86 1.48 -7.12
N SER A 322 -6.28 1.81 -8.27
CA SER A 322 -5.56 3.07 -8.47
C SER A 322 -5.61 3.57 -9.90
N ASN A 323 -5.24 4.83 -10.10
CA ASN A 323 -5.09 5.48 -11.40
C ASN A 323 -3.64 5.96 -11.60
N PRO A 324 -3.21 6.27 -12.83
CA PRO A 324 -1.92 6.92 -13.06
C PRO A 324 -1.74 8.18 -12.19
N GLY A 325 -0.56 8.33 -11.58
CA GLY A 325 -0.24 9.40 -10.64
C GLY A 325 -0.59 9.11 -9.17
N ASP A 326 -1.45 8.14 -8.88
CA ASP A 326 -1.75 7.72 -7.51
C ASP A 326 -0.52 7.08 -6.84
N LEU A 327 -0.47 7.17 -5.50
CA LEU A 327 0.61 6.64 -4.70
C LEU A 327 0.29 5.22 -4.22
N VAL A 328 1.20 4.30 -4.54
CA VAL A 328 1.16 2.88 -4.15
C VAL A 328 2.23 2.62 -3.09
N LEU A 329 1.92 1.78 -2.11
CA LEU A 329 2.87 1.33 -1.09
C LEU A 329 2.93 -0.20 -1.04
N ASP A 330 4.16 -0.73 -0.99
CA ASP A 330 4.43 -2.12 -0.64
C ASP A 330 5.53 -2.15 0.42
N SER A 331 5.19 -2.61 1.63
CA SER A 331 6.13 -2.68 2.76
C SER A 331 6.73 -4.08 2.96
N PHE A 332 6.47 -5.01 2.04
CA PHE A 332 7.07 -6.34 1.95
C PHE A 332 7.48 -6.57 0.49
N LEU A 333 8.36 -5.69 -0.02
CA LEU A 333 8.59 -5.50 -1.45
C LEU A 333 9.19 -6.73 -2.15
N GLY A 334 9.94 -7.57 -1.44
CA GLY A 334 10.54 -8.77 -1.97
C GLY A 334 11.43 -8.50 -3.18
N SER A 335 11.11 -9.09 -4.31
CA SER A 335 11.87 -8.93 -5.56
C SER A 335 11.61 -7.62 -6.32
N GLY A 336 10.85 -6.67 -5.77
CA GLY A 336 10.57 -5.38 -6.40
C GLY A 336 9.44 -5.39 -7.43
N THR A 337 8.60 -6.42 -7.48
CA THR A 337 7.54 -6.53 -8.50
C THR A 337 6.55 -5.39 -8.44
N THR A 338 6.07 -5.04 -7.24
CA THR A 338 5.08 -3.96 -7.07
C THR A 338 5.62 -2.62 -7.55
N ALA A 339 6.87 -2.29 -7.21
CA ALA A 339 7.51 -1.05 -7.65
C ALA A 339 7.71 -1.03 -9.18
N ALA A 340 8.15 -2.14 -9.77
CA ALA A 340 8.32 -2.28 -11.22
C ALA A 340 7.00 -2.07 -11.97
N VAL A 341 5.92 -2.71 -11.51
CA VAL A 341 4.59 -2.58 -12.12
C VAL A 341 4.03 -1.16 -11.94
N ALA A 342 4.14 -0.59 -10.73
CA ALA A 342 3.70 0.78 -10.46
C ALA A 342 4.41 1.78 -11.39
N GLN A 343 5.74 1.63 -11.58
CA GLN A 343 6.53 2.43 -12.52
C GLN A 343 6.02 2.30 -13.95
N LYS A 344 5.88 1.07 -14.46
CA LYS A 344 5.39 0.78 -15.84
C LYS A 344 3.97 1.29 -16.09
N MET A 345 3.16 1.40 -15.05
CA MET A 345 1.77 1.87 -15.14
C MET A 345 1.61 3.36 -14.78
N GLY A 346 2.70 4.11 -14.57
CA GLY A 346 2.67 5.53 -14.26
C GLY A 346 2.10 5.87 -12.88
N ARG A 347 2.19 4.95 -11.92
CA ARG A 347 1.89 5.20 -10.50
C ARG A 347 3.15 5.67 -9.80
N ARG A 348 2.98 6.52 -8.79
CA ARG A 348 4.03 6.80 -7.82
C ARG A 348 4.10 5.64 -6.83
N TRP A 349 5.26 5.36 -6.29
CA TRP A 349 5.39 4.21 -5.40
C TRP A 349 6.40 4.44 -4.27
N ILE A 350 6.14 3.75 -3.16
CA ILE A 350 7.05 3.58 -2.03
C ILE A 350 7.19 2.07 -1.81
N GLY A 351 8.41 1.57 -1.84
CA GLY A 351 8.73 0.17 -1.54
C GLY A 351 9.66 0.07 -0.35
N VAL A 352 9.39 -0.85 0.58
CA VAL A 352 10.25 -1.12 1.73
C VAL A 352 10.67 -2.58 1.67
N GLU A 353 11.98 -2.82 1.82
CA GLU A 353 12.56 -4.16 1.87
C GLU A 353 13.69 -4.22 2.90
N MET A 354 13.66 -5.26 3.72
CA MET A 354 14.64 -5.45 4.78
C MET A 354 15.86 -6.24 4.35
N GLY A 355 15.67 -7.19 3.43
CA GLY A 355 16.72 -8.12 3.02
C GLY A 355 17.72 -7.52 2.04
N ASP A 356 18.92 -8.10 1.98
CA ASP A 356 19.99 -7.70 1.05
C ASP A 356 19.60 -7.84 -0.43
N HIS A 357 18.49 -8.53 -0.71
CA HIS A 357 17.97 -8.61 -2.07
C HIS A 357 17.42 -7.27 -2.59
N VAL A 358 17.26 -6.26 -1.74
CA VAL A 358 17.08 -4.87 -2.19
C VAL A 358 18.19 -4.45 -3.13
N TYR A 359 19.44 -4.85 -2.84
CA TYR A 359 20.63 -4.53 -3.65
C TYR A 359 20.80 -5.46 -4.84
N THR A 360 20.50 -6.74 -4.68
CA THR A 360 20.73 -7.76 -5.70
C THR A 360 19.58 -7.90 -6.70
N HIS A 361 18.35 -7.54 -6.30
CA HIS A 361 17.12 -7.69 -7.09
C HIS A 361 16.40 -6.37 -7.33
N CYS A 362 15.99 -5.64 -6.26
CA CYS A 362 15.14 -4.46 -6.43
C CYS A 362 15.82 -3.35 -7.24
N ILE A 363 17.01 -2.90 -6.83
CA ILE A 363 17.75 -1.84 -7.54
C ILE A 363 18.05 -2.22 -8.99
N PRO A 364 18.64 -3.40 -9.29
CA PRO A 364 18.91 -3.78 -10.68
C PRO A 364 17.66 -3.92 -11.54
N ARG A 365 16.56 -4.47 -10.99
CA ARG A 365 15.28 -4.57 -11.69
C ARG A 365 14.74 -3.20 -12.04
N LEU A 366 14.67 -2.29 -11.06
CA LEU A 366 14.13 -0.95 -11.25
C LEU A 366 14.96 -0.13 -12.24
N LYS A 367 16.29 -0.26 -12.23
CA LYS A 367 17.15 0.37 -13.25
C LYS A 367 16.79 -0.12 -14.65
N LYS A 368 16.69 -1.44 -14.87
CA LYS A 368 16.29 -2.00 -16.18
C LYS A 368 14.88 -1.55 -16.60
N VAL A 369 13.92 -1.42 -15.67
CA VAL A 369 12.60 -0.88 -15.95
C VAL A 369 12.70 0.58 -16.40
N ILE A 370 13.46 1.41 -15.68
CA ILE A 370 13.64 2.84 -15.99
C ILE A 370 14.40 3.03 -17.31
N ASP A 371 15.37 2.19 -17.61
CA ASP A 371 16.14 2.23 -18.87
C ASP A 371 15.33 1.70 -20.08
N GLY A 372 14.16 1.08 -19.85
CA GLY A 372 13.34 0.45 -20.88
C GLY A 372 13.92 -0.89 -21.38
N GLU A 373 14.87 -1.47 -20.65
CA GLU A 373 15.50 -2.75 -20.97
C GLU A 373 14.65 -3.96 -20.53
N ASP A 374 13.77 -3.77 -19.56
CA ASP A 374 12.84 -4.83 -19.15
C ASP A 374 11.70 -4.99 -20.16
N GLN A 375 11.85 -6.00 -21.02
CA GLN A 375 10.87 -6.37 -22.04
C GLN A 375 9.88 -7.47 -21.58
N GLY A 376 9.97 -7.87 -20.29
CA GLY A 376 9.14 -8.89 -19.65
C GLY A 376 7.83 -8.37 -19.07
N GLY A 377 7.12 -9.28 -18.40
CA GLY A 377 5.91 -8.94 -17.64
C GLY A 377 4.86 -8.18 -18.45
N ILE A 378 4.43 -7.05 -17.92
CA ILE A 378 3.38 -6.21 -18.53
C ILE A 378 3.90 -5.18 -19.54
N THR A 379 5.22 -5.07 -19.77
CA THR A 379 5.85 -4.02 -20.59
C THR A 379 5.14 -3.78 -21.91
N LYS A 380 4.87 -4.84 -22.66
CA LYS A 380 4.15 -4.75 -23.96
C LYS A 380 2.69 -4.35 -23.78
N ALA A 381 2.02 -4.85 -22.75
CA ALA A 381 0.60 -4.59 -22.52
C ALA A 381 0.32 -3.13 -22.20
N VAL A 382 1.24 -2.46 -21.51
CA VAL A 382 1.13 -1.04 -21.14
C VAL A 382 1.94 -0.11 -22.05
N ASN A 383 2.59 -0.66 -23.09
CA ASN A 383 3.47 0.08 -24.02
C ASN A 383 4.55 0.91 -23.28
N TRP A 384 5.20 0.31 -22.28
CA TRP A 384 6.23 0.97 -21.50
C TRP A 384 7.53 1.13 -22.29
N GLN A 385 8.08 2.35 -22.33
CA GLN A 385 9.29 2.70 -23.07
C GLN A 385 10.47 3.11 -22.17
N GLY A 386 10.28 3.04 -20.85
CA GLY A 386 11.27 3.52 -19.88
C GLY A 386 10.98 4.92 -19.37
N GLY A 387 11.91 5.44 -18.58
CA GLY A 387 11.85 6.76 -17.97
C GLY A 387 11.44 6.76 -16.49
N GLY A 388 11.57 7.92 -15.86
CA GLY A 388 11.30 8.12 -14.44
C GLY A 388 12.52 7.85 -13.56
N GLY A 389 12.27 7.62 -12.28
CA GLY A 389 13.35 7.42 -11.32
C GLY A 389 12.84 7.06 -9.92
N PHE A 390 13.78 6.78 -9.04
CA PHE A 390 13.54 6.58 -7.62
C PHE A 390 14.71 7.13 -6.79
N LYS A 391 14.40 7.47 -5.55
CA LYS A 391 15.38 7.75 -4.51
C LYS A 391 15.53 6.53 -3.62
N PHE A 392 16.76 6.20 -3.31
CA PHE A 392 17.08 5.11 -2.39
C PHE A 392 17.38 5.67 -1.01
N TYR A 393 16.79 5.04 0.00
CA TYR A 393 16.92 5.44 1.40
C TYR A 393 17.36 4.26 2.27
N GLU A 394 18.24 4.55 3.22
CA GLU A 394 18.54 3.69 4.36
C GLU A 394 17.83 4.22 5.60
N LEU A 395 17.34 3.33 6.44
CA LEU A 395 16.92 3.72 7.79
C LEU A 395 18.15 4.08 8.60
N ALA A 396 18.14 5.24 9.24
CA ALA A 396 19.19 5.60 10.20
C ALA A 396 19.23 4.59 11.35
N SER A 397 20.38 4.46 11.99
CA SER A 397 20.51 3.76 13.27
C SER A 397 19.62 4.39 14.35
N SER A 398 19.46 3.73 15.49
CA SER A 398 18.73 4.31 16.62
C SER A 398 19.39 5.62 17.10
N LEU A 399 18.52 6.63 17.36
CA LEU A 399 18.99 7.91 17.90
C LEU A 399 19.59 7.74 19.30
N ILE A 400 19.03 6.85 20.12
CA ILE A 400 19.50 6.58 21.46
C ILE A 400 20.21 5.23 21.50
N VAL A 401 21.45 5.26 21.97
CA VAL A 401 22.28 4.06 22.16
C VAL A 401 22.76 3.98 23.61
N THR A 402 23.08 2.78 24.06
CA THR A 402 23.63 2.56 25.40
C THR A 402 25.15 2.58 25.31
N ASP A 403 25.79 3.43 26.07
CA ASP A 403 27.26 3.50 26.15
C ASP A 403 27.86 2.33 26.97
N LYS A 404 29.19 2.28 27.01
CA LYS A 404 29.92 1.24 27.76
C LYS A 404 29.69 1.25 29.28
N TYR A 405 29.07 2.29 29.81
CA TYR A 405 28.73 2.43 31.23
C TYR A 405 27.23 2.17 31.50
N GLY A 406 26.46 1.75 30.50
CA GLY A 406 25.03 1.51 30.63
C GLY A 406 24.17 2.78 30.55
N GLN A 407 24.74 3.92 30.15
CA GLN A 407 23.99 5.18 30.04
C GLN A 407 23.39 5.33 28.62
N GLN A 408 22.14 5.77 28.57
CA GLN A 408 21.49 6.10 27.31
C GLN A 408 21.93 7.49 26.83
N ILE A 409 22.58 7.50 25.67
CA ILE A 409 23.15 8.70 25.04
C ILE A 409 22.67 8.84 23.60
N ILE A 410 22.75 10.05 23.05
CA ILE A 410 22.52 10.28 21.62
C ILE A 410 23.65 9.61 20.83
N SER A 411 23.27 8.86 19.78
CA SER A 411 24.23 8.20 18.89
C SER A 411 25.15 9.23 18.22
N LYS A 412 26.45 8.92 18.19
CA LYS A 412 27.46 9.75 17.54
C LYS A 412 27.35 9.77 16.01
N GLU A 413 26.55 8.88 15.43
CA GLU A 413 26.28 8.84 14.00
C GLU A 413 25.36 9.98 13.55
N TYR A 414 24.63 10.60 14.50
CA TYR A 414 23.76 11.72 14.21
C TYR A 414 24.52 13.04 14.16
N ASN A 415 24.61 13.63 12.98
CA ASN A 415 25.06 15.01 12.82
C ASN A 415 23.95 15.99 13.27
N ALA A 416 24.21 17.30 13.20
CA ALA A 416 23.29 18.32 13.68
C ALA A 416 21.93 18.32 12.92
N ASP A 417 21.97 18.12 11.61
CA ASP A 417 20.77 18.09 10.76
C ASP A 417 19.94 16.83 10.99
N MET A 418 20.59 15.68 11.07
CA MET A 418 19.95 14.41 11.41
C MET A 418 19.30 14.46 12.80
N LEU A 419 19.97 15.06 13.78
CA LEU A 419 19.42 15.23 15.11
C LEU A 419 18.21 16.16 15.11
N ALA A 420 18.27 17.26 14.37
CA ALA A 420 17.15 18.19 14.23
C ALA A 420 15.94 17.53 13.57
N GLU A 421 16.14 16.76 12.51
CA GLU A 421 15.07 16.00 11.85
C GLU A 421 14.46 14.95 12.79
N ALA A 422 15.28 14.17 13.49
CA ALA A 422 14.81 13.16 14.44
C ALA A 422 14.00 13.81 15.57
N MET A 423 14.46 14.91 16.11
CA MET A 423 13.76 15.66 17.16
C MET A 423 12.43 16.22 16.68
N CYS A 424 12.37 16.70 15.45
CA CYS A 424 11.11 17.13 14.82
C CYS A 424 10.11 15.95 14.78
N LYS A 425 10.51 14.79 14.27
CA LYS A 425 9.65 13.60 14.18
C LYS A 425 9.16 13.14 15.56
N ILE A 426 10.05 13.05 16.54
CA ILE A 426 9.73 12.59 17.92
C ILE A 426 8.77 13.55 18.63
N LEU A 427 8.87 14.84 18.37
CA LEU A 427 8.11 15.87 19.07
C LEU A 427 6.91 16.40 18.28
N GLY A 428 6.64 15.82 17.09
CA GLY A 428 5.47 16.16 16.28
C GLY A 428 5.62 17.47 15.49
N TYR A 429 6.85 17.86 15.18
CA TYR A 429 7.17 18.99 14.31
C TYR A 429 7.53 18.48 12.91
N ARG A 430 7.15 19.23 11.88
CA ARG A 430 7.57 18.96 10.51
C ARG A 430 8.95 19.55 10.28
N TYR A 431 9.93 18.72 9.92
CA TYR A 431 11.29 19.16 9.61
C TYR A 431 11.30 19.93 8.27
N LYS A 432 11.69 21.17 8.32
CA LYS A 432 11.87 22.07 7.17
C LYS A 432 12.77 23.22 7.59
N PRO A 433 14.10 23.03 7.56
CA PRO A 433 15.03 24.07 7.99
C PRO A 433 14.96 25.27 7.06
N ASP A 434 14.94 26.47 7.66
CA ASP A 434 15.06 27.73 6.95
C ASP A 434 16.53 27.95 6.56
N LYS A 435 16.78 28.56 5.40
CA LYS A 435 18.15 28.78 4.90
C LYS A 435 18.85 29.95 5.57
N GLU A 436 18.10 30.91 6.07
CA GLU A 436 18.62 32.15 6.64
C GLU A 436 18.45 32.19 8.14
N ILE A 437 17.40 31.55 8.68
CA ILE A 437 17.05 31.61 10.09
C ILE A 437 17.38 30.26 10.77
N TYR A 438 18.55 30.17 11.39
CA TYR A 438 19.14 28.94 11.94
C TYR A 438 18.28 28.23 12.99
N TRP A 439 17.46 28.96 13.75
CA TRP A 439 16.59 28.39 14.77
C TRP A 439 15.26 27.84 14.21
N LYS A 440 14.89 28.16 12.96
CA LYS A 440 13.73 27.60 12.28
C LYS A 440 14.09 26.26 11.61
N GLN A 441 14.30 25.21 12.37
CA GLN A 441 14.62 23.89 11.84
C GLN A 441 13.37 23.05 11.49
N GLY A 442 12.25 23.35 12.16
CA GLY A 442 10.97 22.72 11.90
C GLY A 442 9.82 23.51 12.51
N PHE A 443 8.60 23.13 12.18
CA PHE A 443 7.39 23.81 12.66
C PHE A 443 6.24 22.83 12.92
N SER A 444 5.36 23.16 13.88
CA SER A 444 4.10 22.46 14.11
C SER A 444 2.87 23.29 13.73
N SER A 445 3.03 24.61 13.65
CA SER A 445 2.04 25.56 13.17
C SER A 445 2.74 26.80 12.61
N GLU A 446 1.98 27.79 12.11
CA GLU A 446 2.52 29.03 11.55
C GLU A 446 3.41 29.81 12.53
N LYS A 447 3.18 29.67 13.84
CA LYS A 447 3.92 30.38 14.89
C LYS A 447 4.73 29.49 15.83
N ASN A 448 4.71 28.17 15.67
CA ASN A 448 5.39 27.23 16.57
C ASN A 448 6.56 26.56 15.86
N PHE A 449 7.77 26.84 16.31
CA PHE A 449 9.01 26.36 15.74
C PHE A 449 9.81 25.50 16.71
N ILE A 450 10.75 24.72 16.21
CA ILE A 450 11.70 23.93 16.98
C ILE A 450 13.12 24.22 16.55
N TYR A 451 14.01 24.33 17.55
CA TYR A 451 15.45 24.45 17.39
C TYR A 451 16.15 23.37 18.22
N THR A 452 16.99 22.59 17.59
CA THR A 452 17.75 21.51 18.21
C THR A 452 19.23 21.79 18.11
N THR A 453 19.96 21.65 19.22
CA THR A 453 21.40 21.84 19.28
C THR A 453 22.03 20.87 20.28
N THR A 454 23.27 20.46 20.01
CA THR A 454 24.11 19.69 20.95
C THR A 454 24.80 20.58 21.95
N MET A 455 24.68 21.89 21.87
CA MET A 455 25.33 22.83 22.75
C MET A 455 24.63 22.91 24.12
N SER A 456 25.40 23.31 25.14
CA SER A 456 24.87 23.81 26.40
C SER A 456 24.51 25.28 26.24
N LEU A 457 23.27 25.63 26.61
CA LEU A 457 22.77 27.01 26.51
C LEU A 457 22.73 27.67 27.89
N GLN A 458 22.91 28.98 27.90
CA GLN A 458 22.78 29.84 29.08
C GLN A 458 21.64 30.83 28.88
N GLU A 459 21.27 31.54 29.93
CA GLU A 459 20.20 32.55 29.90
C GLU A 459 20.45 33.63 28.84
N SER A 460 21.69 34.09 28.71
CA SER A 460 22.10 35.05 27.67
C SER A 460 21.90 34.54 26.24
N SER A 461 21.85 33.25 26.03
CA SER A 461 21.50 32.67 24.72
C SER A 461 20.00 32.78 24.45
N LEU A 462 19.18 32.67 25.50
CA LEU A 462 17.74 32.84 25.40
C LEU A 462 17.34 34.30 25.20
N ASP A 463 18.07 35.26 25.81
CA ASP A 463 17.86 36.70 25.60
C ASP A 463 17.93 37.05 24.12
N ARG A 464 18.99 36.60 23.44
CA ARG A 464 19.16 36.82 21.99
C ARG A 464 18.06 36.14 21.15
N LEU A 465 17.75 34.90 21.49
CA LEU A 465 16.69 34.18 20.79
C LEU A 465 15.32 34.83 20.98
N ALA A 466 15.02 35.34 22.16
CA ALA A 466 13.75 36.01 22.45
C ALA A 466 13.58 37.29 21.61
N GLU A 467 14.66 38.03 21.36
CA GLU A 467 14.65 39.17 20.45
C GLU A 467 14.43 38.74 18.99
N GLU A 468 15.08 37.64 18.52
CA GLU A 468 15.02 37.17 17.15
C GLU A 468 13.68 36.51 16.79
N ILE A 469 13.05 35.77 17.73
CA ILE A 469 11.80 35.03 17.46
C ILE A 469 10.56 35.93 17.46
N GLY A 470 10.60 37.10 18.12
CA GLY A 470 9.47 38.03 18.23
C GLY A 470 8.24 37.35 18.85
N ASP A 471 7.09 37.44 18.15
CA ASP A 471 5.81 36.85 18.58
C ASP A 471 5.67 35.34 18.33
N ASN A 472 6.73 34.67 17.83
CA ASN A 472 6.69 33.22 17.58
C ASN A 472 6.99 32.45 18.87
N ASN A 473 6.55 31.18 18.91
CA ASN A 473 6.90 30.24 19.98
C ASN A 473 8.05 29.36 19.51
N LEU A 474 9.03 29.15 20.39
CA LEU A 474 10.19 28.32 20.10
C LEU A 474 10.36 27.22 21.14
N LEU A 475 10.37 25.96 20.67
CA LEU A 475 10.82 24.83 21.47
C LEU A 475 12.30 24.60 21.20
N ILE A 476 13.12 24.73 22.24
CA ILE A 476 14.57 24.48 22.18
C ILE A 476 14.88 23.11 22.77
N CYS A 477 15.57 22.27 21.99
CA CYS A 477 16.11 21.00 22.42
C CYS A 477 17.65 21.10 22.50
N CYS A 478 18.23 21.01 23.69
CA CYS A 478 19.67 21.18 23.91
C CYS A 478 20.23 20.14 24.88
N SER A 479 21.55 19.93 24.87
CA SER A 479 22.20 18.97 25.74
C SER A 479 22.15 19.41 27.22
N ALA A 480 22.30 20.70 27.48
CA ALA A 480 22.20 21.28 28.83
C ALA A 480 21.69 22.72 28.77
N PHE A 481 21.07 23.16 29.84
CA PHE A 481 20.63 24.54 30.00
C PHE A 481 20.88 24.96 31.45
N VAL A 482 21.51 26.14 31.62
CA VAL A 482 21.75 26.77 32.89
C VAL A 482 21.05 28.13 32.89
N GLY A 483 20.08 28.32 33.79
CA GLY A 483 19.27 29.54 33.89
C GLY A 483 17.79 29.23 34.13
N ASN A 484 16.97 30.28 34.12
CA ASN A 484 15.53 30.20 34.31
C ASN A 484 14.78 30.43 32.99
N SER A 485 14.37 29.36 32.32
CA SER A 485 13.60 29.48 31.05
C SER A 485 12.17 30.01 31.24
N ARG A 486 11.63 30.04 32.46
CA ARG A 486 10.25 30.49 32.75
C ARG A 486 10.04 31.99 32.59
N ILE A 487 11.11 32.77 32.51
CA ILE A 487 11.03 34.21 32.27
C ILE A 487 10.70 34.55 30.81
N TYR A 488 10.82 33.57 29.89
CA TYR A 488 10.51 33.72 28.48
C TYR A 488 9.18 33.02 28.15
N PRO A 489 8.06 33.72 28.03
CA PRO A 489 6.74 33.11 27.89
C PRO A 489 6.56 32.32 26.58
N ASN A 490 7.31 32.66 25.54
CA ASN A 490 7.27 32.06 24.23
C ASN A 490 8.43 31.09 23.91
N ILE A 491 9.31 30.81 24.90
CA ILE A 491 10.41 29.85 24.75
C ILE A 491 10.25 28.70 25.75
N SER A 492 10.29 27.48 25.23
CA SER A 492 10.33 26.26 26.04
C SER A 492 11.64 25.52 25.83
N VAL A 493 12.30 25.08 26.91
CA VAL A 493 13.57 24.36 26.82
C VAL A 493 13.40 22.90 27.27
N LYS A 494 13.89 21.97 26.48
CA LYS A 494 13.96 20.54 26.76
C LYS A 494 15.42 20.06 26.73
N LYS A 495 15.85 19.37 27.78
CA LYS A 495 17.17 18.74 27.81
C LYS A 495 17.12 17.36 27.18
N ILE A 496 17.96 17.12 26.17
CA ILE A 496 18.08 15.83 25.47
C ILE A 496 19.36 15.10 25.92
N PRO A 497 19.37 13.75 26.03
CA PRO A 497 18.28 12.82 25.66
C PRO A 497 17.16 12.69 26.71
N ALA A 498 17.32 13.15 27.93
CA ALA A 498 16.40 12.89 29.04
C ALA A 498 14.91 13.16 28.72
N ALA A 499 14.62 14.21 27.94
CA ALA A 499 13.26 14.60 27.60
C ALA A 499 12.56 13.62 26.64
N ILE A 500 13.31 12.76 25.95
CA ILE A 500 12.79 11.85 24.93
C ILE A 500 12.90 10.37 25.29
N LEU A 501 13.68 9.99 26.31
CA LEU A 501 13.94 8.59 26.66
C LEU A 501 12.67 7.74 26.83
N LYS A 502 11.59 8.33 27.35
CA LYS A 502 10.31 7.65 27.59
C LYS A 502 9.32 7.78 26.42
N LYS A 503 9.74 8.35 25.28
CA LYS A 503 8.84 8.63 24.16
C LYS A 503 8.56 7.40 23.29
N CYS A 504 9.54 6.53 23.19
CA CYS A 504 9.47 5.30 22.40
C CYS A 504 10.46 4.26 22.94
N GLU A 505 10.42 3.06 22.40
CA GLU A 505 11.41 2.01 22.66
C GLU A 505 12.59 2.19 21.71
N TRP A 506 13.78 2.37 22.27
CA TRP A 506 14.99 2.71 21.52
C TRP A 506 15.81 1.48 21.16
N GLY A 507 16.39 1.47 19.96
CA GLY A 507 17.33 0.44 19.52
C GLY A 507 16.70 -0.93 19.30
N ARG A 508 15.37 -1.04 19.34
CA ARG A 508 14.64 -2.28 19.08
C ARG A 508 14.23 -2.33 17.60
N GLU A 509 14.44 -3.45 16.98
CA GLU A 509 13.94 -3.73 15.64
C GLU A 509 12.52 -4.29 15.71
N GLY A 510 11.70 -3.97 14.72
CA GLY A 510 10.31 -4.41 14.67
C GLY A 510 10.13 -5.85 14.18
N TYR A 511 11.20 -6.47 13.66
CA TYR A 511 11.21 -7.86 13.23
C TYR A 511 12.22 -8.63 14.08
N PRO A 512 11.79 -9.45 15.05
CA PRO A 512 12.70 -10.23 15.86
C PRO A 512 13.31 -11.38 15.04
N LEU A 513 14.45 -11.15 14.41
CA LEU A 513 15.19 -12.14 13.63
C LEU A 513 15.72 -13.32 14.46
N ASN A 514 15.66 -13.26 15.79
CA ASN A 514 16.19 -14.27 16.72
C ASN A 514 15.10 -15.05 17.49
N LEU A 515 14.10 -15.53 16.79
CA LEU A 515 13.06 -16.38 17.40
C LEU A 515 13.54 -17.77 17.83
N ARG A 516 14.78 -18.17 17.49
CA ARG A 516 15.38 -19.45 17.94
C ARG A 516 15.56 -19.56 19.45
N ASN A 517 15.42 -18.46 20.22
CA ASN A 517 15.62 -18.40 21.67
C ASN A 517 14.39 -17.97 22.47
N TYR A 518 13.21 -17.91 21.87
CA TYR A 518 12.00 -17.73 22.65
C TYR A 518 11.65 -19.06 23.32
N HIS A 519 12.21 -19.26 24.51
CA HIS A 519 11.66 -20.22 25.45
C HIS A 519 10.49 -19.51 26.14
N PRO A 520 9.25 -20.01 26.06
CA PRO A 520 8.21 -19.61 26.98
C PRO A 520 8.82 -19.77 28.38
N THR A 521 8.79 -18.75 29.21
CA THR A 521 9.02 -18.94 30.64
C THR A 521 8.07 -20.04 31.08
N ASP A 522 8.63 -21.10 31.69
CA ASP A 522 7.94 -22.27 32.20
C ASP A 522 6.84 -21.87 33.20
N GLU A 523 5.74 -21.33 32.74
CA GLU A 523 4.45 -21.41 33.40
C GLU A 523 3.71 -22.54 32.68
N GLU A 524 3.97 -23.75 33.15
CA GLU A 524 3.22 -24.97 32.85
C GLU A 524 1.73 -24.68 33.03
N PHE A 525 0.99 -24.64 31.93
CA PHE A 525 -0.45 -24.89 31.98
C PHE A 525 -0.63 -26.39 32.20
N GLU A 526 -0.69 -26.80 33.47
CA GLU A 526 -1.24 -28.11 33.81
C GLU A 526 -2.72 -28.12 33.35
N PHE A 527 -2.98 -28.83 32.26
CA PHE A 527 -4.33 -29.28 31.98
C PHE A 527 -4.65 -30.40 32.98
N GLU A 528 -5.45 -30.10 33.99
CA GLU A 528 -6.11 -31.17 34.76
C GLU A 528 -7.05 -31.93 33.79
N GLU A 529 -6.72 -33.21 33.55
CA GLU A 529 -7.65 -34.18 32.96
C GLU A 529 -8.73 -34.48 34.00
N GLU A 530 -9.98 -34.06 33.71
CA GLU A 530 -11.17 -34.72 34.25
C GLU A 530 -11.91 -35.50 33.18
#